data_6e404662892af48a3cdaac382ed06a60
#
_entry.id   6e404662892af48a3cdaac382ed06a60
#
_cell.length_a   1.000
_cell.length_b   1.000
_cell.length_c   1.000
_cell.angle_alpha   90.00
_cell.angle_beta   90.00
_cell.angle_gamma   90.00
#
_symmetry.space_group_name_H-M   'P 1'
#
loop_
_entity.id
_entity.type
_entity.pdbx_description
1 polymer ?
#
loop_
_entity_poly.entity_id
_entity_poly.type
_entity_poly.pdbx_seq_one_letter_code
_entity_poly.pdbx_strand_id
1 'polypeptide(L)'
;AGVLYRMSYSSIIRESEDFGTVICDAQGRQLCESPQSTPLQSGPIPGYVRGINRRFAEIGEEWKPGDVVIHNHSYYGASHGPDVGFVIPIFYGGELVAFSATTAHHLDLGALTPGSCGIVDACDAYAEGLQFNAIKIEEEGRRNEWIWRMIRDNVRAAQLVVGDMEAQVAACRIGAERFVALLDRYGLETVQAAGEHLMDYSERLLRAEIEKLPNGSYEAEGFIDGFLDSPNPAHRDLRVKATVTVDGSDIHVDLAGTSPQIDLPLNMPFEGTVDIAVYLTIRSILLDSDRHGDIPANSGL
;
A
#
# COMPACT_ATOMS: atom_id res chain seq x y z
N ALA A 1 13.37 1.58 -4.49
CA ALA A 1 13.07 0.63 -5.56
C ALA A 1 14.31 -0.08 -6.07
N GLY A 2 15.28 0.61 -6.74
CA GLY A 2 16.43 -0.05 -7.37
C GLY A 2 17.29 -0.94 -6.46
N VAL A 3 17.31 -0.71 -5.16
CA VAL A 3 17.96 -1.61 -4.18
C VAL A 3 17.10 -2.84 -3.96
N LEU A 4 15.82 -2.67 -3.72
CA LEU A 4 14.86 -3.77 -3.54
C LEU A 4 14.89 -4.70 -4.76
N TYR A 5 14.72 -4.17 -5.95
CA TYR A 5 14.79 -4.91 -7.21
C TYR A 5 16.06 -5.77 -7.35
N ARG A 6 17.25 -5.19 -7.02
CA ARG A 6 18.54 -5.90 -7.21
C ARG A 6 18.87 -6.87 -6.10
N MET A 7 18.35 -6.67 -4.89
CA MET A 7 18.67 -7.51 -3.72
C MET A 7 17.66 -8.62 -3.47
N SER A 8 16.47 -8.55 -4.08
CA SER A 8 15.42 -9.55 -3.89
C SER A 8 15.78 -10.87 -4.55
N TYR A 9 15.22 -11.94 -3.98
CA TYR A 9 15.49 -13.32 -4.36
C TYR A 9 14.34 -13.94 -5.14
N SER A 10 13.08 -13.58 -4.82
CA SER A 10 11.91 -14.15 -5.47
C SER A 10 11.68 -13.57 -6.87
N SER A 11 11.09 -14.39 -7.75
CA SER A 11 10.67 -13.96 -9.09
C SER A 11 9.54 -12.94 -9.02
N ILE A 12 8.69 -12.97 -7.98
CA ILE A 12 7.58 -12.04 -7.82
C ILE A 12 8.11 -10.60 -7.72
N ILE A 13 9.14 -10.37 -6.92
CA ILE A 13 9.72 -9.02 -6.78
C ILE A 13 10.66 -8.70 -7.95
N ARG A 14 11.49 -9.67 -8.40
CA ARG A 14 12.52 -9.41 -9.42
C ARG A 14 12.00 -9.41 -10.85
N GLU A 15 11.02 -10.25 -11.16
CA GLU A 15 10.56 -10.44 -12.55
C GLU A 15 9.20 -9.80 -12.78
N SER A 16 8.27 -9.91 -11.81
CA SER A 16 6.97 -9.27 -11.89
C SER A 16 6.97 -7.83 -11.36
N GLU A 17 8.06 -7.39 -10.73
CA GLU A 17 8.21 -6.06 -10.11
C GLU A 17 7.06 -5.72 -9.15
N ASP A 18 6.50 -6.74 -8.47
CA ASP A 18 5.35 -6.58 -7.59
C ASP A 18 5.76 -6.03 -6.22
N PHE A 19 6.14 -4.77 -6.22
CA PHE A 19 6.56 -4.02 -5.04
C PHE A 19 6.28 -2.51 -5.17
N GLY A 20 6.19 -1.84 -4.02
CA GLY A 20 6.10 -0.39 -3.90
C GLY A 20 7.16 0.20 -2.98
N THR A 21 7.60 1.43 -3.25
CA THR A 21 8.48 2.18 -2.38
C THR A 21 8.05 3.65 -2.33
N VAL A 22 7.84 4.18 -1.13
CA VAL A 22 7.23 5.48 -0.89
C VAL A 22 7.94 6.20 0.25
N ILE A 23 7.97 7.53 0.18
CA ILE A 23 8.20 8.40 1.32
C ILE A 23 6.86 9.05 1.68
N CYS A 24 6.44 8.90 2.94
CA CYS A 24 5.28 9.59 3.50
C CYS A 24 5.74 10.69 4.47
N ASP A 25 4.91 11.72 4.64
CA ASP A 25 5.07 12.67 5.73
C ASP A 25 4.71 12.05 7.10
N ALA A 26 4.83 12.83 8.17
CA ALA A 26 4.50 12.37 9.51
C ALA A 26 3.01 12.03 9.71
N GLN A 27 2.12 12.51 8.85
CA GLN A 27 0.68 12.21 8.85
C GLN A 27 0.35 10.96 8.02
N GLY A 28 1.33 10.38 7.34
CA GLY A 28 1.14 9.23 6.46
C GLY A 28 0.60 9.59 5.07
N ARG A 29 0.72 10.86 4.65
CA ARG A 29 0.42 11.27 3.27
C ARG A 29 1.63 10.96 2.39
N GLN A 30 1.41 10.43 1.22
CA GLN A 30 2.47 10.15 0.26
C GLN A 30 3.06 11.44 -0.30
N LEU A 31 4.36 11.63 -0.13
CA LEU A 31 5.12 12.72 -0.74
C LEU A 31 5.60 12.35 -2.15
N CYS A 32 6.11 11.12 -2.29
CA CYS A 32 6.59 10.59 -3.55
C CYS A 32 6.69 9.07 -3.54
N GLU A 33 6.63 8.49 -4.73
CA GLU A 33 6.94 7.07 -4.96
C GLU A 33 8.06 6.91 -5.99
N SER A 34 8.61 5.72 -6.07
CA SER A 34 9.53 5.39 -7.16
C SER A 34 8.75 5.11 -8.44
N PRO A 35 9.21 5.60 -9.61
CA PRO A 35 8.59 5.27 -10.89
C PRO A 35 8.71 3.78 -11.28
N GLN A 36 9.50 3.00 -10.56
CA GLN A 36 9.59 1.55 -10.70
C GLN A 36 8.59 0.79 -9.80
N SER A 37 7.82 1.51 -8.98
CA SER A 37 6.80 0.90 -8.15
C SER A 37 5.58 0.47 -8.97
N THR A 38 5.05 -0.71 -8.66
CA THR A 38 3.71 -1.10 -9.14
C THR A 38 2.67 -0.26 -8.40
N PRO A 39 1.77 0.45 -9.10
CA PRO A 39 0.81 1.34 -8.45
C PRO A 39 -0.11 0.65 -7.42
N LEU A 40 -0.45 -0.63 -7.64
CA LEU A 40 -1.21 -1.43 -6.66
C LEU A 40 -0.41 -1.76 -5.40
N GLN A 41 0.91 -1.63 -5.43
CA GLN A 41 1.78 -1.80 -4.26
C GLN A 41 2.10 -0.46 -3.59
N SER A 42 2.43 0.58 -4.36
CA SER A 42 2.76 1.89 -3.77
C SER A 42 1.54 2.63 -3.24
N GLY A 43 0.41 2.56 -3.94
CA GLY A 43 -0.83 3.24 -3.56
C GLY A 43 -1.34 2.93 -2.14
N PRO A 44 -1.36 1.68 -1.68
CA PRO A 44 -1.77 1.32 -0.33
C PRO A 44 -0.86 1.83 0.79
N ILE A 45 0.42 2.14 0.52
CA ILE A 45 1.42 2.47 1.56
C ILE A 45 0.98 3.57 2.54
N PRO A 46 0.33 4.67 2.11
CA PRO A 46 -0.26 5.63 3.06
C PRO A 46 -1.25 4.99 4.04
N GLY A 47 -2.05 4.03 3.58
CA GLY A 47 -2.95 3.24 4.43
C GLY A 47 -2.19 2.40 5.46
N TYR A 48 -1.09 1.76 5.07
CA TYR A 48 -0.21 1.02 5.99
C TYR A 48 0.33 1.94 7.11
N VAL A 49 0.85 3.10 6.74
CA VAL A 49 1.40 4.06 7.72
C VAL A 49 0.31 4.54 8.68
N ARG A 50 -0.86 4.95 8.17
CA ARG A 50 -1.99 5.36 9.02
C ARG A 50 -2.51 4.22 9.88
N GLY A 51 -2.57 2.99 9.34
CA GLY A 51 -2.97 1.80 10.07
C GLY A 51 -2.04 1.46 11.23
N ILE A 52 -0.73 1.53 11.01
CA ILE A 52 0.26 1.35 12.07
C ILE A 52 0.11 2.45 13.14
N ASN A 53 -0.03 3.71 12.74
CA ASN A 53 -0.24 4.83 13.66
C ASN A 53 -1.51 4.62 14.51
N ARG A 54 -2.62 4.20 13.88
CA ARG A 54 -3.86 3.86 14.60
C ARG A 54 -3.64 2.72 15.58
N ARG A 55 -2.97 1.66 15.16
CA ARG A 55 -2.69 0.50 16.03
C ARG A 55 -1.79 0.87 17.19
N PHE A 56 -0.76 1.66 16.98
CA PHE A 56 0.12 2.15 18.04
C PHE A 56 -0.64 2.98 19.07
N ALA A 57 -1.52 3.88 18.62
CA ALA A 57 -2.38 4.66 19.52
C ALA A 57 -3.31 3.77 20.36
N GLU A 58 -3.88 2.71 19.78
CA GLU A 58 -4.75 1.76 20.50
C GLU A 58 -4.04 0.97 21.60
N ILE A 59 -2.77 0.62 21.38
CA ILE A 59 -1.99 -0.20 22.34
C ILE A 59 -1.04 0.62 23.22
N GLY A 60 -1.01 1.94 23.07
CA GLY A 60 -0.10 2.82 23.82
C GLY A 60 1.36 2.68 23.40
N GLU A 61 1.62 2.34 22.14
CA GLU A 61 2.96 2.24 21.56
C GLU A 61 3.32 3.54 20.82
N GLU A 62 4.62 3.82 20.71
CA GLU A 62 5.15 5.02 20.06
C GLU A 62 6.29 4.66 19.10
N TRP A 63 6.47 5.50 18.08
CA TRP A 63 7.62 5.43 17.21
C TRP A 63 8.88 5.93 17.91
N LYS A 64 9.98 5.21 17.70
CA LYS A 64 11.30 5.61 18.18
C LYS A 64 12.34 5.58 17.07
N PRO A 65 13.41 6.40 17.15
CA PRO A 65 14.51 6.33 16.20
C PRO A 65 15.10 4.91 16.13
N GLY A 66 15.22 4.38 14.92
CA GLY A 66 15.75 3.04 14.68
C GLY A 66 14.73 1.91 14.71
N ASP A 67 13.45 2.21 14.90
CA ASP A 67 12.38 1.23 14.75
C ASP A 67 12.22 0.77 13.30
N VAL A 68 11.86 -0.50 13.13
CA VAL A 68 11.39 -1.07 11.86
C VAL A 68 10.12 -1.86 12.15
N VAL A 69 9.03 -1.48 11.52
CA VAL A 69 7.73 -2.12 11.71
C VAL A 69 7.37 -2.94 10.49
N ILE A 70 6.94 -4.18 10.70
CA ILE A 70 6.31 -5.05 9.71
C ILE A 70 4.79 -5.00 9.87
N HIS A 71 4.07 -4.96 8.74
CA HIS A 71 2.62 -4.85 8.73
C HIS A 71 2.01 -5.45 7.45
N ASN A 72 0.89 -6.18 7.57
CA ASN A 72 0.09 -6.67 6.45
C ASN A 72 -1.39 -6.88 6.82
N HIS A 73 -1.89 -6.19 7.85
CA HIS A 73 -3.24 -6.42 8.34
C HIS A 73 -4.28 -5.61 7.58
N SER A 74 -5.18 -6.27 6.84
CA SER A 74 -6.13 -5.63 5.91
C SER A 74 -7.09 -4.64 6.57
N TYR A 75 -7.52 -4.85 7.82
CA TYR A 75 -8.36 -3.88 8.54
C TYR A 75 -7.57 -2.67 9.08
N TYR A 76 -6.27 -2.62 8.84
CA TYR A 76 -5.39 -1.50 9.17
C TYR A 76 -4.64 -0.99 7.93
N GLY A 77 -5.30 -1.00 6.77
CA GLY A 77 -4.83 -0.34 5.55
C GLY A 77 -3.98 -1.18 4.60
N ALA A 78 -3.73 -2.46 4.92
CA ALA A 78 -3.06 -3.36 3.99
C ALA A 78 -4.05 -3.93 2.95
N SER A 79 -3.55 -4.24 1.76
CA SER A 79 -4.32 -4.81 0.66
C SER A 79 -4.75 -6.25 0.95
N HIS A 80 -3.79 -7.14 1.16
CA HIS A 80 -3.99 -8.54 1.54
C HIS A 80 -2.74 -9.12 2.22
N GLY A 81 -2.87 -10.33 2.80
CA GLY A 81 -1.83 -10.93 3.62
C GLY A 81 -0.44 -11.00 3.00
N PRO A 82 -0.27 -11.48 1.75
CA PRO A 82 1.04 -11.58 1.09
C PRO A 82 1.75 -10.25 0.83
N ASP A 83 1.02 -9.13 0.76
CA ASP A 83 1.59 -7.80 0.56
C ASP A 83 2.13 -7.25 1.87
N VAL A 84 3.36 -7.63 2.19
CA VAL A 84 4.00 -7.22 3.45
C VAL A 84 4.62 -5.84 3.31
N GLY A 85 4.20 -4.93 4.19
CA GLY A 85 4.78 -3.60 4.34
C GLY A 85 5.87 -3.55 5.41
N PHE A 86 6.93 -2.79 5.13
CA PHE A 86 7.93 -2.37 6.11
C PHE A 86 7.95 -0.86 6.17
N VAL A 87 7.91 -0.32 7.39
CA VAL A 87 7.88 1.12 7.64
C VAL A 87 8.97 1.49 8.64
N ILE A 88 9.77 2.48 8.28
CA ILE A 88 10.82 3.06 9.12
C ILE A 88 10.50 4.52 9.37
N PRO A 89 10.43 4.98 10.64
CA PRO A 89 10.24 6.39 10.96
C PRO A 89 11.52 7.19 10.66
N ILE A 90 11.37 8.40 10.17
CA ILE A 90 12.45 9.34 9.91
C ILE A 90 12.37 10.44 10.96
N PHE A 91 13.36 10.50 11.82
CA PHE A 91 13.51 11.54 12.81
C PHE A 91 14.54 12.58 12.35
N TYR A 92 14.24 13.86 12.58
CA TYR A 92 15.15 14.96 12.30
C TYR A 92 15.07 16.00 13.42
N GLY A 93 16.20 16.37 14.01
CA GLY A 93 16.22 17.27 15.17
C GLY A 93 15.48 16.73 16.40
N GLY A 94 15.25 15.42 16.49
CA GLY A 94 14.52 14.77 17.58
C GLY A 94 13.01 14.63 17.35
N GLU A 95 12.50 15.16 16.24
CA GLU A 95 11.07 15.09 15.87
C GLU A 95 10.85 14.05 14.75
N LEU A 96 9.73 13.34 14.79
CA LEU A 96 9.26 12.47 13.71
C LEU A 96 8.76 13.33 12.55
N VAL A 97 9.44 13.29 11.41
CA VAL A 97 9.16 14.17 10.26
C VAL A 97 8.62 13.44 9.04
N ALA A 98 8.89 12.14 8.91
CA ALA A 98 8.47 11.37 7.74
C ALA A 98 8.58 9.86 8.02
N PHE A 99 8.13 9.07 7.04
CA PHE A 99 8.31 7.62 7.00
C PHE A 99 8.89 7.20 5.66
N SER A 100 9.80 6.23 5.69
CA SER A 100 10.23 5.48 4.51
C SER A 100 9.58 4.11 4.54
N ALA A 101 8.84 3.77 3.50
CA ALA A 101 8.05 2.55 3.47
C ALA A 101 8.19 1.79 2.15
N THR A 102 8.05 0.48 2.25
CA THR A 102 7.97 -0.45 1.11
C THR A 102 6.86 -1.44 1.33
N THR A 103 6.24 -1.89 0.25
CA THR A 103 5.41 -3.09 0.20
C THR A 103 5.94 -4.03 -0.86
N ALA A 104 5.73 -5.31 -0.70
CA ALA A 104 6.01 -6.30 -1.73
C ALA A 104 5.16 -7.54 -1.51
N HIS A 105 4.74 -8.17 -2.61
CA HIS A 105 4.07 -9.46 -2.58
C HIS A 105 5.07 -10.58 -2.30
N HIS A 106 4.90 -11.29 -1.20
CA HIS A 106 5.80 -12.36 -0.78
C HIS A 106 5.39 -13.72 -1.34
N LEU A 107 6.41 -14.51 -1.69
CA LEU A 107 6.24 -15.83 -2.28
C LEU A 107 5.46 -16.79 -1.35
N ASP A 108 5.63 -16.68 -0.05
CA ASP A 108 4.95 -17.54 0.92
C ASP A 108 4.99 -16.93 2.32
N LEU A 109 3.85 -16.87 2.98
CA LEU A 109 3.72 -16.47 4.39
C LEU A 109 3.12 -17.60 5.25
N GLY A 110 3.29 -18.86 4.84
CA GLY A 110 2.63 -19.99 5.51
C GLY A 110 1.14 -20.09 5.20
N ALA A 111 0.71 -19.50 4.09
CA ALA A 111 -0.65 -19.52 3.59
C ALA A 111 -1.13 -20.94 3.23
N LEU A 112 -2.42 -21.10 3.01
CA LEU A 112 -3.01 -22.36 2.52
C LEU A 112 -2.33 -22.80 1.23
N THR A 113 -2.09 -21.87 0.30
CA THR A 113 -1.24 -22.04 -0.88
C THR A 113 -0.17 -20.93 -0.94
N PRO A 114 1.06 -21.21 -1.43
CA PRO A 114 2.11 -20.20 -1.53
C PRO A 114 1.66 -18.97 -2.33
N GLY A 115 2.00 -17.78 -1.84
CA GLY A 115 1.65 -16.51 -2.47
C GLY A 115 0.15 -16.22 -2.55
N SER A 116 -0.67 -16.94 -1.78
CA SER A 116 -2.13 -16.88 -1.84
C SER A 116 -2.70 -17.16 -3.24
N CYS A 117 -1.93 -17.79 -4.12
CA CYS A 117 -2.37 -18.13 -5.47
C CYS A 117 -3.29 -19.36 -5.45
N GLY A 118 -4.46 -19.25 -6.12
CA GLY A 118 -5.39 -20.38 -6.22
C GLY A 118 -6.09 -20.74 -4.91
N ILE A 119 -6.23 -19.81 -3.99
CA ILE A 119 -6.97 -19.99 -2.75
C ILE A 119 -8.48 -19.97 -3.04
N VAL A 120 -9.01 -21.07 -3.52
CA VAL A 120 -10.45 -21.19 -3.82
C VAL A 120 -11.27 -21.62 -2.59
N ASP A 121 -10.65 -22.25 -1.62
CA ASP A 121 -11.31 -22.79 -0.44
C ASP A 121 -11.12 -21.91 0.81
N ALA A 122 -10.51 -20.73 0.67
CA ALA A 122 -10.32 -19.78 1.76
C ALA A 122 -11.64 -19.11 2.11
N CYS A 123 -12.05 -19.19 3.37
CA CYS A 123 -13.23 -18.53 3.89
C CYS A 123 -12.92 -17.46 4.95
N ASP A 124 -11.66 -17.30 5.29
CA ASP A 124 -11.18 -16.27 6.21
C ASP A 124 -9.73 -15.83 5.90
N ALA A 125 -9.29 -14.74 6.51
CA ALA A 125 -7.97 -14.16 6.28
C ALA A 125 -6.79 -15.00 6.81
N TYR A 126 -7.04 -15.98 7.69
CA TYR A 126 -6.00 -16.86 8.22
C TYR A 126 -5.45 -17.80 7.14
N ALA A 127 -6.23 -18.06 6.10
CA ALA A 127 -5.79 -18.83 4.95
C ALA A 127 -4.62 -18.18 4.18
N GLU A 128 -4.41 -16.87 4.33
CA GLU A 128 -3.29 -16.14 3.74
C GLU A 128 -1.98 -16.21 4.55
N GLY A 129 -1.99 -16.90 5.70
CA GLY A 129 -0.80 -17.16 6.51
C GLY A 129 -0.55 -16.11 7.59
N LEU A 130 0.74 -15.83 7.86
CA LEU A 130 1.14 -14.96 8.95
C LEU A 130 0.59 -13.54 8.80
N GLN A 131 -0.08 -13.06 9.83
CA GLN A 131 -0.57 -11.70 9.94
C GLN A 131 0.29 -10.88 10.90
N PHE A 132 0.72 -9.71 10.46
CA PHE A 132 1.49 -8.76 11.23
C PHE A 132 0.67 -7.47 11.41
N ASN A 133 0.25 -7.17 12.61
CA ASN A 133 -0.48 -5.94 12.92
C ASN A 133 0.42 -4.96 13.67
N ALA A 134 1.20 -4.19 12.94
CA ALA A 134 2.11 -3.19 13.48
C ALA A 134 3.15 -3.78 14.46
N ILE A 135 3.91 -4.78 14.01
CA ILE A 135 4.91 -5.47 14.84
C ILE A 135 6.29 -4.83 14.62
N LYS A 136 6.94 -4.38 15.68
CA LYS A 136 8.33 -3.93 15.63
C LYS A 136 9.26 -5.13 15.48
N ILE A 137 9.85 -5.30 14.30
CA ILE A 137 10.88 -6.32 14.05
C ILE A 137 12.28 -5.85 14.43
N GLU A 138 12.45 -4.54 14.51
CA GLU A 138 13.58 -3.89 15.15
C GLU A 138 13.06 -2.78 16.06
N GLU A 139 13.64 -2.67 17.22
CA GLU A 139 13.29 -1.67 18.22
C GLU A 139 14.54 -0.89 18.62
N GLU A 140 14.52 0.42 18.38
CA GLU A 140 15.68 1.33 18.64
C GLU A 140 17.00 0.80 18.04
N GLY A 141 16.92 0.26 16.81
CA GLY A 141 18.05 -0.31 16.08
C GLY A 141 18.44 -1.73 16.50
N ARG A 142 17.69 -2.37 17.41
CA ARG A 142 17.93 -3.74 17.86
C ARG A 142 17.00 -4.72 17.19
N ARG A 143 17.56 -5.63 16.42
CA ARG A 143 16.81 -6.69 15.72
C ARG A 143 16.15 -7.66 16.72
N ASN A 144 14.88 -7.94 16.53
CA ASN A 144 14.16 -8.94 17.29
C ASN A 144 14.29 -10.33 16.64
N GLU A 145 15.32 -11.07 17.01
CA GLU A 145 15.62 -12.39 16.43
C GLU A 145 14.51 -13.43 16.66
N TRP A 146 13.65 -13.27 17.67
CA TRP A 146 12.55 -14.19 17.91
C TRP A 146 11.47 -14.07 16.83
N ILE A 147 11.16 -12.86 16.39
CA ILE A 147 10.19 -12.63 15.30
C ILE A 147 10.74 -13.19 13.98
N TRP A 148 12.02 -12.91 13.66
CA TRP A 148 12.66 -13.44 12.47
C TRP A 148 12.72 -14.96 12.44
N ARG A 149 12.94 -15.60 13.58
CA ARG A 149 12.88 -17.06 13.71
C ARG A 149 11.46 -17.57 13.53
N MET A 150 10.47 -16.93 14.15
CA MET A 150 9.05 -17.28 13.97
C MET A 150 8.67 -17.23 12.49
N ILE A 151 9.02 -16.17 11.77
CA ILE A 151 8.75 -16.06 10.33
C ILE A 151 9.41 -17.24 9.59
N ARG A 152 10.72 -17.44 9.81
CA ARG A 152 11.50 -18.50 9.14
C ARG A 152 10.92 -19.90 9.34
N ASP A 153 10.43 -20.17 10.52
CA ASP A 153 9.91 -21.50 10.90
C ASP A 153 8.47 -21.74 10.38
N ASN A 154 7.77 -20.69 9.92
CA ASN A 154 6.39 -20.77 9.47
C ASN A 154 6.20 -20.60 7.95
N VAL A 155 7.26 -20.38 7.19
CA VAL A 155 7.21 -20.23 5.72
C VAL A 155 7.99 -21.35 5.03
N ARG A 156 7.53 -21.83 3.87
CA ARG A 156 8.14 -22.98 3.16
C ARG A 156 9.46 -22.62 2.52
N ALA A 157 9.54 -21.44 1.89
CA ALA A 157 10.72 -20.96 1.17
C ALA A 157 11.50 -19.91 1.99
N ALA A 158 11.83 -20.23 3.24
CA ALA A 158 12.33 -19.30 4.23
C ALA A 158 13.52 -18.44 3.77
N GLN A 159 14.47 -19.01 3.01
CA GLN A 159 15.63 -18.26 2.51
C GLN A 159 15.22 -17.15 1.54
N LEU A 160 14.28 -17.42 0.64
CA LEU A 160 13.79 -16.44 -0.33
C LEU A 160 12.96 -15.37 0.36
N VAL A 161 11.99 -15.78 1.18
CA VAL A 161 11.06 -14.86 1.88
C VAL A 161 11.82 -13.92 2.81
N VAL A 162 12.69 -14.46 3.68
CA VAL A 162 13.47 -13.63 4.62
C VAL A 162 14.45 -12.73 3.87
N GLY A 163 15.07 -13.24 2.79
CA GLY A 163 15.95 -12.42 1.94
C GLY A 163 15.23 -11.24 1.30
N ASP A 164 14.00 -11.43 0.83
CA ASP A 164 13.17 -10.36 0.28
C ASP A 164 12.74 -9.35 1.34
N MET A 165 12.37 -9.81 2.54
CA MET A 165 12.06 -8.95 3.68
C MET A 165 13.27 -8.10 4.09
N GLU A 166 14.46 -8.69 4.15
CA GLU A 166 15.71 -7.96 4.44
C GLU A 166 16.04 -6.93 3.34
N ALA A 167 15.76 -7.23 2.08
CA ALA A 167 15.91 -6.30 0.97
C ALA A 167 14.93 -5.10 1.09
N GLN A 168 13.69 -5.33 1.53
CA GLN A 168 12.72 -4.26 1.82
C GLN A 168 13.21 -3.35 2.96
N VAL A 169 13.67 -3.92 4.07
CA VAL A 169 14.23 -3.14 5.20
C VAL A 169 15.43 -2.31 4.74
N ALA A 170 16.34 -2.89 3.95
CA ALA A 170 17.48 -2.17 3.39
C ALA A 170 17.04 -1.02 2.47
N ALA A 171 16.01 -1.24 1.64
CA ALA A 171 15.46 -0.21 0.78
C ALA A 171 14.85 0.95 1.59
N CYS A 172 14.10 0.64 2.67
CA CYS A 172 13.55 1.66 3.58
C CYS A 172 14.67 2.49 4.24
N ARG A 173 15.75 1.86 4.70
CA ARG A 173 16.88 2.57 5.31
C ARG A 173 17.52 3.54 4.34
N ILE A 174 17.78 3.11 3.10
CA ILE A 174 18.33 3.98 2.06
C ILE A 174 17.37 5.14 1.74
N GLY A 175 16.06 4.87 1.70
CA GLY A 175 15.04 5.91 1.55
C GLY A 175 15.12 6.94 2.67
N ALA A 176 15.20 6.50 3.92
CA ALA A 176 15.32 7.36 5.10
C ALA A 176 16.61 8.19 5.07
N GLU A 177 17.76 7.57 4.80
CA GLU A 177 19.05 8.25 4.68
C GLU A 177 19.05 9.33 3.60
N ARG A 178 18.46 9.03 2.43
CA ARG A 178 18.35 10.00 1.33
C ARG A 178 17.42 11.17 1.65
N PHE A 179 16.32 10.89 2.37
CA PHE A 179 15.42 11.94 2.81
C PHE A 179 16.09 12.85 3.87
N VAL A 180 16.82 12.30 4.84
CA VAL A 180 17.62 13.08 5.80
C VAL A 180 18.65 13.94 5.07
N ALA A 181 19.37 13.39 4.09
CA ALA A 181 20.31 14.16 3.29
C ALA A 181 19.64 15.33 2.52
N LEU A 182 18.38 15.17 2.13
CA LEU A 182 17.59 16.25 1.54
C LEU A 182 17.27 17.34 2.58
N LEU A 183 16.88 16.93 3.80
CA LEU A 183 16.65 17.86 4.92
C LEU A 183 17.93 18.62 5.32
N ASP A 184 19.07 17.95 5.37
CA ASP A 184 20.36 18.59 5.66
C ASP A 184 20.74 19.64 4.62
N ARG A 185 20.40 19.38 3.36
CA ARG A 185 20.72 20.27 2.24
C ARG A 185 19.83 21.50 2.15
N TYR A 186 18.54 21.34 2.38
CA TYR A 186 17.54 22.38 2.09
C TYR A 186 16.81 22.90 3.32
N GLY A 187 16.97 22.26 4.47
CA GLY A 187 16.25 22.56 5.70
C GLY A 187 14.85 21.93 5.76
N LEU A 188 14.40 21.62 6.98
CA LEU A 188 13.12 20.95 7.24
C LEU A 188 11.93 21.75 6.69
N GLU A 189 11.85 23.05 7.02
CA GLU A 189 10.75 23.92 6.60
C GLU A 189 10.62 23.98 5.06
N THR A 190 11.75 24.07 4.35
CA THR A 190 11.74 24.11 2.88
C THR A 190 11.24 22.81 2.28
N VAL A 191 11.67 21.66 2.81
CA VAL A 191 11.26 20.35 2.31
C VAL A 191 9.78 20.08 2.61
N GLN A 192 9.30 20.44 3.79
CA GLN A 192 7.89 20.34 4.14
C GLN A 192 7.02 21.23 3.23
N ALA A 193 7.40 22.50 3.05
CA ALA A 193 6.68 23.41 2.16
C ALA A 193 6.68 22.89 0.70
N ALA A 194 7.79 22.32 0.23
CA ALA A 194 7.85 21.73 -1.11
C ALA A 194 6.91 20.52 -1.23
N GLY A 195 6.78 19.70 -0.19
CA GLY A 195 5.83 18.57 -0.14
C GLY A 195 4.38 19.05 -0.27
N GLU A 196 3.98 20.07 0.50
CA GLU A 196 2.64 20.66 0.41
C GLU A 196 2.39 21.25 -1.00
N HIS A 197 3.34 21.99 -1.55
CA HIS A 197 3.21 22.56 -2.90
C HIS A 197 3.09 21.48 -3.98
N LEU A 198 3.78 20.35 -3.85
CA LEU A 198 3.66 19.24 -4.79
C LEU A 198 2.27 18.59 -4.71
N MET A 199 1.73 18.39 -3.52
CA MET A 199 0.37 17.88 -3.33
C MET A 199 -0.68 18.85 -3.90
N ASP A 200 -0.58 20.15 -3.60
CA ASP A 200 -1.44 21.17 -4.17
C ASP A 200 -1.36 21.22 -5.70
N TYR A 201 -0.16 21.03 -6.27
CA TYR A 201 0.02 20.96 -7.71
C TYR A 201 -0.72 19.77 -8.32
N SER A 202 -0.56 18.59 -7.74
CA SER A 202 -1.21 17.37 -8.22
C SER A 202 -2.73 17.45 -8.12
N GLU A 203 -3.26 18.00 -7.02
CA GLU A 203 -4.70 18.23 -6.84
C GLU A 203 -5.24 19.21 -7.92
N ARG A 204 -4.59 20.34 -8.12
CA ARG A 204 -5.01 21.30 -9.15
C ARG A 204 -4.98 20.70 -10.55
N LEU A 205 -3.98 19.88 -10.84
CA LEU A 205 -3.86 19.20 -12.13
C LEU A 205 -5.05 18.27 -12.37
N LEU A 206 -5.35 17.40 -11.39
CA LEU A 206 -6.47 16.47 -11.49
C LEU A 206 -7.82 17.19 -11.57
N ARG A 207 -8.05 18.21 -10.73
CA ARG A 207 -9.27 19.01 -10.75
C ARG A 207 -9.49 19.70 -12.11
N ALA A 208 -8.44 20.24 -12.72
CA ALA A 208 -8.51 20.86 -14.05
C ALA A 208 -8.88 19.86 -15.17
N GLU A 209 -8.56 18.58 -15.01
CA GLU A 209 -9.01 17.54 -15.94
C GLU A 209 -10.46 17.11 -15.67
N ILE A 210 -10.86 17.04 -14.40
CA ILE A 210 -12.24 16.73 -14.00
C ILE A 210 -13.21 17.80 -14.52
N GLU A 211 -12.86 19.10 -14.46
CA GLU A 211 -13.67 20.20 -14.95
C GLU A 211 -14.01 20.11 -16.44
N LYS A 212 -13.26 19.33 -17.22
CA LYS A 212 -13.54 19.11 -18.66
C LYS A 212 -14.60 18.04 -18.90
N LEU A 213 -14.95 17.27 -17.86
CA LEU A 213 -15.97 16.25 -17.95
C LEU A 213 -17.37 16.88 -17.85
N PRO A 214 -18.37 16.32 -18.53
CA PRO A 214 -19.75 16.77 -18.34
C PRO A 214 -20.23 16.49 -16.91
N ASN A 215 -20.82 17.50 -16.27
CA ASN A 215 -21.48 17.28 -14.99
C ASN A 215 -22.63 16.29 -15.12
N GLY A 216 -22.82 15.43 -14.13
CA GLY A 216 -23.89 14.44 -14.13
C GLY A 216 -23.57 13.24 -13.27
N SER A 217 -24.51 12.32 -13.20
CA SER A 217 -24.38 11.05 -12.50
C SER A 217 -24.42 9.92 -13.52
N TYR A 218 -23.45 9.02 -13.44
CA TYR A 218 -23.24 7.93 -14.39
C TYR A 218 -23.20 6.62 -13.64
N GLU A 219 -24.00 5.65 -14.05
CA GLU A 219 -24.03 4.33 -13.43
C GLU A 219 -23.45 3.27 -14.36
N ALA A 220 -22.70 2.35 -13.77
CA ALA A 220 -22.24 1.15 -14.43
C ALA A 220 -22.27 -0.03 -13.46
N GLU A 221 -22.44 -1.23 -14.01
CA GLU A 221 -22.32 -2.46 -13.25
C GLU A 221 -21.59 -3.53 -14.05
N GLY A 222 -20.92 -4.41 -13.33
CA GLY A 222 -20.28 -5.59 -13.86
C GLY A 222 -20.42 -6.75 -12.88
N PHE A 223 -20.05 -7.94 -13.32
CA PHE A 223 -20.17 -9.14 -12.49
C PHE A 223 -18.84 -9.88 -12.47
N ILE A 224 -18.50 -10.38 -11.28
CA ILE A 224 -17.46 -11.38 -11.10
C ILE A 224 -18.20 -12.72 -11.06
N ASP A 225 -17.78 -13.69 -11.90
CA ASP A 225 -18.43 -15.00 -12.01
C ASP A 225 -18.56 -15.71 -10.65
N GLY A 226 -17.57 -15.48 -9.77
CA GLY A 226 -17.51 -16.15 -8.48
C GLY A 226 -17.17 -17.63 -8.62
N PHE A 227 -17.82 -18.46 -7.82
CA PHE A 227 -17.61 -19.92 -7.81
C PHE A 227 -18.84 -20.62 -8.41
N LEU A 228 -18.79 -20.90 -9.71
CA LEU A 228 -19.92 -21.44 -10.47
C LEU A 228 -20.41 -22.80 -9.95
N ASP A 229 -19.51 -23.62 -9.41
CA ASP A 229 -19.84 -24.93 -8.86
C ASP A 229 -20.33 -24.88 -7.39
N SER A 230 -20.37 -23.70 -6.78
CA SER A 230 -20.86 -23.57 -5.40
C SER A 230 -22.37 -23.85 -5.34
N PRO A 231 -22.81 -24.66 -4.34
CA PRO A 231 -24.23 -24.86 -4.10
C PRO A 231 -24.93 -23.60 -3.57
N ASN A 232 -24.16 -22.64 -3.03
CA ASN A 232 -24.69 -21.36 -2.54
C ASN A 232 -24.83 -20.34 -3.67
N PRO A 233 -26.05 -19.89 -4.04
CA PRO A 233 -26.25 -18.89 -5.07
C PRO A 233 -25.55 -17.56 -4.80
N ALA A 234 -25.31 -17.21 -3.52
CA ALA A 234 -24.63 -15.98 -3.13
C ALA A 234 -23.14 -15.95 -3.51
N HIS A 235 -22.57 -17.07 -3.93
CA HIS A 235 -21.19 -17.19 -4.37
C HIS A 235 -20.98 -16.98 -5.87
N ARG A 236 -22.04 -16.66 -6.62
CA ARG A 236 -22.02 -16.51 -8.07
C ARG A 236 -22.57 -15.16 -8.50
N ASP A 237 -22.15 -14.73 -9.67
CA ASP A 237 -22.64 -13.48 -10.29
C ASP A 237 -22.53 -12.30 -9.31
N LEU A 238 -21.36 -12.15 -8.70
CA LEU A 238 -21.10 -11.11 -7.71
C LEU A 238 -21.09 -9.74 -8.39
N ARG A 239 -22.15 -8.98 -8.16
CA ARG A 239 -22.30 -7.65 -8.77
C ARG A 239 -21.34 -6.65 -8.15
N VAL A 240 -20.65 -5.92 -9.01
CA VAL A 240 -19.93 -4.68 -8.68
C VAL A 240 -20.67 -3.54 -9.35
N LYS A 241 -21.20 -2.62 -8.58
CA LYS A 241 -21.90 -1.43 -9.06
C LYS A 241 -21.15 -0.17 -8.65
N ALA A 242 -21.02 0.77 -9.57
CA ALA A 242 -20.50 2.10 -9.31
C ALA A 242 -21.44 3.17 -9.85
N THR A 243 -21.68 4.19 -9.03
CA THR A 243 -22.31 5.44 -9.44
C THR A 243 -21.27 6.55 -9.31
N VAL A 244 -20.90 7.15 -10.43
CA VAL A 244 -19.91 8.23 -10.50
C VAL A 244 -20.64 9.54 -10.72
N THR A 245 -20.52 10.47 -9.80
CA THR A 245 -21.07 11.82 -9.93
C THR A 245 -19.95 12.83 -10.14
N VAL A 246 -20.03 13.58 -11.23
CA VAL A 246 -19.14 14.70 -11.57
C VAL A 246 -19.89 15.99 -11.26
N ASP A 247 -19.27 16.84 -10.40
CA ASP A 247 -19.80 18.13 -10.04
C ASP A 247 -18.64 19.17 -10.04
N GLY A 248 -18.58 19.96 -11.12
CA GLY A 248 -17.47 20.91 -11.34
C GLY A 248 -16.12 20.21 -11.41
N SER A 249 -15.29 20.42 -10.41
CA SER A 249 -13.95 19.82 -10.27
C SER A 249 -13.90 18.61 -9.34
N ASP A 250 -15.05 18.14 -8.88
CA ASP A 250 -15.15 17.02 -7.94
C ASP A 250 -15.73 15.76 -8.60
N ILE A 251 -15.20 14.60 -8.19
CA ILE A 251 -15.75 13.30 -8.53
C ILE A 251 -16.12 12.60 -7.22
N HIS A 252 -17.38 12.13 -7.16
CA HIS A 252 -17.85 11.25 -6.11
C HIS A 252 -18.15 9.88 -6.67
N VAL A 253 -17.60 8.82 -6.05
CA VAL A 253 -17.83 7.44 -6.44
C VAL A 253 -18.58 6.72 -5.32
N ASP A 254 -19.79 6.27 -5.61
CA ASP A 254 -20.61 5.47 -4.70
C ASP A 254 -20.67 4.02 -5.24
N LEU A 255 -20.31 3.08 -4.39
CA LEU A 255 -20.34 1.64 -4.68
C LEU A 255 -21.55 0.92 -4.09
N ALA A 256 -22.53 1.68 -3.61
CA ALA A 256 -23.78 1.14 -3.08
C ALA A 256 -24.50 0.28 -4.12
N GLY A 257 -24.95 -0.90 -3.70
CA GLY A 257 -25.56 -1.90 -4.58
C GLY A 257 -24.58 -2.94 -5.13
N THR A 258 -23.27 -2.85 -4.81
CA THR A 258 -22.32 -3.96 -4.93
C THR A 258 -22.72 -5.12 -4.01
N SER A 259 -22.44 -6.34 -4.40
CA SER A 259 -22.70 -7.55 -3.60
C SER A 259 -22.09 -7.44 -2.20
N PRO A 260 -22.78 -7.92 -1.15
CA PRO A 260 -22.26 -7.91 0.20
C PRO A 260 -21.06 -8.86 0.33
N GLN A 261 -20.33 -8.74 1.45
CA GLN A 261 -19.27 -9.67 1.81
C GLN A 261 -19.78 -11.11 1.82
N ILE A 262 -18.95 -12.02 1.32
CA ILE A 262 -19.21 -13.47 1.25
C ILE A 262 -18.09 -14.24 1.98
N ASP A 263 -18.34 -15.51 2.29
CA ASP A 263 -17.38 -16.42 2.90
C ASP A 263 -16.45 -17.11 1.88
N LEU A 264 -15.97 -16.33 0.93
CA LEU A 264 -15.03 -16.74 -0.12
C LEU A 264 -13.95 -15.65 -0.32
N PRO A 265 -12.79 -15.97 -0.94
CA PRO A 265 -11.65 -15.07 -1.06
C PRO A 265 -11.82 -14.02 -2.17
N LEU A 266 -12.99 -13.42 -2.27
CA LEU A 266 -13.34 -12.39 -3.27
C LEU A 266 -13.72 -11.04 -2.63
N ASN A 267 -13.55 -10.92 -1.31
CA ASN A 267 -13.80 -9.68 -0.60
C ASN A 267 -12.60 -8.76 -0.71
N MET A 268 -12.86 -7.45 -0.79
CA MET A 268 -11.83 -6.44 -0.90
C MET A 268 -11.93 -5.46 0.28
N PRO A 269 -10.85 -5.21 1.06
CA PRO A 269 -10.86 -4.17 2.07
C PRO A 269 -11.05 -2.81 1.39
N PHE A 270 -11.77 -1.89 2.07
CA PHE A 270 -12.01 -0.57 1.50
C PHE A 270 -10.70 0.22 1.45
N GLU A 271 -10.06 0.44 2.62
CA GLU A 271 -8.76 1.12 2.71
C GLU A 271 -7.65 0.20 2.21
N GLY A 272 -6.85 0.69 1.29
CA GLY A 272 -5.70 -0.02 0.74
C GLY A 272 -6.00 -0.90 -0.49
N THR A 273 -7.28 -1.08 -0.87
CA THR A 273 -7.64 -1.82 -2.09
C THR A 273 -8.71 -1.11 -2.91
N VAL A 274 -9.92 -0.94 -2.37
CA VAL A 274 -11.03 -0.34 -3.12
C VAL A 274 -10.75 1.13 -3.42
N ASP A 275 -10.30 1.90 -2.43
CA ASP A 275 -9.91 3.31 -2.59
C ASP A 275 -8.80 3.47 -3.64
N ILE A 276 -7.80 2.59 -3.61
CA ILE A 276 -6.69 2.61 -4.57
C ILE A 276 -7.14 2.22 -5.98
N ALA A 277 -8.02 1.20 -6.12
CA ALA A 277 -8.57 0.82 -7.41
C ALA A 277 -9.37 1.96 -8.07
N VAL A 278 -10.17 2.68 -7.29
CA VAL A 278 -10.91 3.87 -7.74
C VAL A 278 -9.95 4.98 -8.14
N TYR A 279 -9.01 5.31 -7.26
CA TYR A 279 -7.98 6.33 -7.51
C TYR A 279 -7.19 6.06 -8.80
N LEU A 280 -6.66 4.85 -8.96
CA LEU A 280 -5.88 4.46 -10.13
C LEU A 280 -6.71 4.51 -11.42
N THR A 281 -7.97 4.12 -11.36
CA THR A 281 -8.87 4.17 -12.51
C THR A 281 -9.09 5.61 -12.95
N ILE A 282 -9.42 6.51 -12.04
CA ILE A 282 -9.63 7.93 -12.35
C ILE A 282 -8.33 8.55 -12.90
N ARG A 283 -7.21 8.32 -12.21
CA ARG A 283 -5.90 8.83 -12.64
C ARG A 283 -5.52 8.36 -14.04
N SER A 284 -5.69 7.07 -14.34
CA SER A 284 -5.30 6.49 -15.62
C SER A 284 -6.14 7.00 -16.80
N ILE A 285 -7.38 7.42 -16.54
CA ILE A 285 -8.30 7.96 -17.55
C ILE A 285 -8.03 9.45 -17.79
N LEU A 286 -7.76 10.21 -16.74
CA LEU A 286 -7.70 11.67 -16.80
C LEU A 286 -6.28 12.23 -17.00
N LEU A 287 -5.27 11.54 -16.46
CA LEU A 287 -3.90 12.02 -16.48
C LEU A 287 -3.03 11.20 -17.46
N ASP A 288 -2.30 11.92 -18.29
CA ASP A 288 -1.44 11.38 -19.34
C ASP A 288 -0.11 12.14 -19.35
N SER A 289 1.00 11.43 -19.19
CA SER A 289 2.35 12.02 -19.17
C SER A 289 2.73 12.75 -20.44
N ASP A 290 2.20 12.33 -21.60
CA ASP A 290 2.47 13.01 -22.89
C ASP A 290 1.80 14.40 -22.94
N ARG A 291 0.69 14.60 -22.23
CA ARG A 291 -0.04 15.86 -22.15
C ARG A 291 0.34 16.73 -20.97
N HIS A 292 0.66 16.10 -19.82
CA HIS A 292 0.83 16.79 -18.54
C HIS A 292 2.29 16.81 -18.06
N GLY A 293 3.21 16.12 -18.78
CA GLY A 293 4.59 15.96 -18.35
C GLY A 293 4.71 15.03 -17.13
N ASP A 294 5.72 15.24 -16.32
CA ASP A 294 5.92 14.46 -15.11
C ASP A 294 4.80 14.73 -14.09
N ILE A 295 3.97 13.71 -13.83
CA ILE A 295 2.86 13.77 -12.89
C ILE A 295 3.36 13.22 -11.55
N PRO A 296 3.49 14.06 -10.51
CA PRO A 296 3.90 13.56 -9.19
C PRO A 296 2.85 12.60 -8.63
N ALA A 297 3.26 11.36 -8.33
CA ALA A 297 2.43 10.42 -7.63
C ALA A 297 2.51 10.68 -6.13
N ASN A 298 1.54 11.40 -5.60
CA ASN A 298 1.45 11.80 -4.20
C ASN A 298 -0.01 11.89 -3.74
N SER A 299 -0.22 12.18 -2.46
CA SER A 299 -1.55 12.25 -1.83
C SER A 299 -2.37 13.50 -2.24
N GLY A 300 -1.93 14.28 -3.18
CA GLY A 300 -2.70 15.36 -3.80
C GLY A 300 -3.55 14.91 -4.99
N LEU A 301 -3.35 13.68 -5.47
CA LEU A 301 -4.11 13.13 -6.60
C LEU A 301 -5.38 12.45 -6.15
#